data_31c1f8723abb890fef311e21d54d09e8
#
_entry.id   31c1f8723abb890fef311e21d54d09e8
#
_cell.length_a   1.000
_cell.length_b   1.000
_cell.length_c   1.000
_cell.angle_alpha   90.00
_cell.angle_beta   90.00
_cell.angle_gamma   90.00
#
_symmetry.space_group_name_H-M   'P 1'
#
loop_
_entity.id
_entity.type
_entity.pdbx_description
1 polymer ?
#
loop_
_entity_poly.entity_id
_entity_poly.type
_entity_poly.pdbx_seq_one_letter_code
_entity_poly.pdbx_strand_id
1 'polypeptide(L)'
;MKLTKMDQRILNQIQHNSRISNQDLAQKIGLSASPCLRRVRQLEQEGYIDSYIARLNEQKLKLKLIALIQISMDRHTPERFENFEGIVKHYEEVLECFLITGQNADYLLKVIVPDMEYYQDFLLGKLTRIEGVTGVQSSFIMRKVIDKTALPLAHL
;
A
#
# COMPACT_ATOMS: atom_id res chain seq x y z
N MET A 1 8.98 20.90 9.03
CA MET A 1 8.00 22.03 8.93
C MET A 1 6.77 21.74 9.78
N LYS A 2 6.12 22.74 10.41
CA LYS A 2 4.80 22.53 11.05
C LYS A 2 3.71 22.76 10.00
N LEU A 3 2.82 21.79 9.81
CA LEU A 3 1.71 21.91 8.87
C LEU A 3 0.74 23.00 9.28
N THR A 4 0.31 23.81 8.32
CA THR A 4 -0.72 24.83 8.49
C THR A 4 -2.08 24.30 8.03
N LYS A 5 -3.18 24.94 8.42
CA LYS A 5 -4.52 24.63 7.90
C LYS A 5 -4.60 24.69 6.36
N MET A 6 -3.77 25.52 5.75
CA MET A 6 -3.69 25.61 4.29
C MET A 6 -3.02 24.39 3.69
N ASP A 7 -1.96 23.89 4.32
CA ASP A 7 -1.27 22.68 3.88
C ASP A 7 -2.19 21.45 4.00
N GLN A 8 -2.97 21.36 5.08
CA GLN A 8 -4.02 20.32 5.21
C GLN A 8 -5.04 20.36 4.05
N ARG A 9 -5.49 21.58 3.66
CA ARG A 9 -6.41 21.74 2.52
C ARG A 9 -5.78 21.26 1.21
N ILE A 10 -4.51 21.62 0.98
CA ILE A 10 -3.75 21.15 -0.19
C ILE A 10 -3.68 19.64 -0.21
N LEU A 11 -3.19 19.03 0.87
CA LEU A 11 -3.06 17.56 0.99
C LEU A 11 -4.41 16.87 0.80
N ASN A 12 -5.48 17.41 1.39
CA ASN A 12 -6.81 16.83 1.24
C ASN A 12 -7.32 16.89 -0.20
N GLN A 13 -7.06 17.94 -0.95
CA GLN A 13 -7.44 18.00 -2.38
C GLN A 13 -6.62 17.03 -3.22
N ILE A 14 -5.30 16.99 -3.02
CA ILE A 14 -4.38 16.16 -3.82
C ILE A 14 -4.63 14.67 -3.60
N GLN A 15 -4.86 14.23 -2.36
CA GLN A 15 -5.12 12.80 -2.09
C GLN A 15 -6.43 12.27 -2.69
N HIS A 16 -7.39 13.15 -3.00
CA HIS A 16 -8.63 12.78 -3.69
C HIS A 16 -8.52 12.90 -5.21
N ASN A 17 -7.69 13.81 -5.71
CA ASN A 17 -7.42 13.99 -7.13
C ASN A 17 -5.97 14.45 -7.36
N SER A 18 -5.07 13.51 -7.54
CA SER A 18 -3.66 13.76 -7.80
C SER A 18 -3.37 14.42 -9.16
N ARG A 19 -4.36 14.46 -10.07
CA ARG A 19 -4.25 15.11 -11.39
C ARG A 19 -4.85 16.51 -11.43
N ILE A 20 -5.24 17.07 -10.29
CA ILE A 20 -5.75 18.45 -10.22
C ILE A 20 -4.67 19.41 -10.71
N SER A 21 -5.06 20.38 -11.57
CA SER A 21 -4.12 21.42 -11.99
C SER A 21 -3.78 22.35 -10.83
N ASN A 22 -2.60 22.96 -10.85
CA ASN A 22 -2.24 23.93 -9.81
C ASN A 22 -3.20 25.13 -9.77
N GLN A 23 -3.76 25.51 -10.91
CA GLN A 23 -4.73 26.60 -11.00
C GLN A 23 -6.04 26.24 -10.31
N ASP A 24 -6.58 25.03 -10.58
CA ASP A 24 -7.80 24.54 -9.95
C ASP A 24 -7.61 24.30 -8.45
N LEU A 25 -6.45 23.77 -8.07
CA LEU A 25 -6.10 23.59 -6.66
C LEU A 25 -6.07 24.91 -5.93
N ALA A 26 -5.37 25.91 -6.47
CA ALA A 26 -5.27 27.26 -5.90
C ALA A 26 -6.65 27.90 -5.72
N GLN A 27 -7.51 27.80 -6.73
CA GLN A 27 -8.89 28.28 -6.65
C GLN A 27 -9.69 27.61 -5.54
N LYS A 28 -9.61 26.27 -5.43
CA LYS A 28 -10.34 25.50 -4.40
C LYS A 28 -9.94 25.83 -2.98
N ILE A 29 -8.67 26.18 -2.77
CA ILE A 29 -8.15 26.48 -1.43
C ILE A 29 -8.10 27.99 -1.11
N GLY A 30 -8.45 28.85 -2.08
CA GLY A 30 -8.47 30.30 -1.92
C GLY A 30 -7.09 30.95 -1.94
N LEU A 31 -6.19 30.46 -2.80
CA LEU A 31 -4.86 31.02 -3.05
C LEU A 31 -4.70 31.44 -4.51
N SER A 32 -3.69 32.28 -4.80
CA SER A 32 -3.19 32.48 -6.16
C SER A 32 -2.25 31.31 -6.56
N ALA A 33 -2.07 31.11 -7.87
CA ALA A 33 -1.36 29.95 -8.40
C ALA A 33 0.11 29.82 -7.92
N SER A 34 0.85 30.94 -7.85
CA SER A 34 2.27 30.90 -7.46
C SER A 34 2.50 30.49 -6.00
N PRO A 35 1.82 31.06 -4.98
CA PRO A 35 1.91 30.58 -3.61
C PRO A 35 1.43 29.13 -3.44
N CYS A 36 0.40 28.72 -4.18
CA CYS A 36 -0.09 27.35 -4.18
C CYS A 36 1.02 26.39 -4.63
N LEU A 37 1.60 26.61 -5.81
CA LEU A 37 2.69 25.80 -6.34
C LEU A 37 3.88 25.70 -5.40
N ARG A 38 4.28 26.83 -4.80
CA ARG A 38 5.39 26.84 -3.83
C ARG A 38 5.10 25.94 -2.63
N ARG A 39 3.86 25.96 -2.10
CA ARG A 39 3.46 25.12 -0.97
C ARG A 39 3.44 23.63 -1.35
N VAL A 40 2.91 23.29 -2.53
CA VAL A 40 2.91 21.90 -3.03
C VAL A 40 4.33 21.38 -3.11
N ARG A 41 5.24 22.12 -3.76
CA ARG A 41 6.66 21.75 -3.85
C ARG A 41 7.32 21.59 -2.48
N GLN A 42 6.97 22.44 -1.52
CA GLN A 42 7.49 22.31 -0.16
C GLN A 42 6.98 21.04 0.51
N LEU A 43 5.70 20.68 0.34
CA LEU A 43 5.12 19.45 0.88
C LEU A 43 5.74 18.18 0.26
N GLU A 44 6.09 18.24 -1.02
CA GLU A 44 6.84 17.19 -1.72
C GLU A 44 8.27 17.06 -1.15
N GLN A 45 9.00 18.17 -1.04
CA GLN A 45 10.37 18.19 -0.54
C GLN A 45 10.49 17.75 0.92
N GLU A 46 9.49 18.09 1.74
CA GLU A 46 9.43 17.69 3.16
C GLU A 46 8.87 16.24 3.35
N GLY A 47 8.53 15.54 2.25
CA GLY A 47 8.06 14.16 2.28
C GLY A 47 6.63 13.96 2.79
N TYR A 48 5.80 15.03 2.86
CA TYR A 48 4.37 14.88 3.16
C TYR A 48 3.59 14.30 1.98
N ILE A 49 4.09 14.46 0.77
CA ILE A 49 3.63 13.79 -0.44
C ILE A 49 4.75 12.87 -0.87
N ASP A 50 4.55 11.58 -0.69
CA ASP A 50 5.53 10.55 -1.02
C ASP A 50 5.57 10.29 -2.53
N SER A 51 4.40 10.11 -3.14
CA SER A 51 4.29 9.80 -4.56
C SER A 51 2.91 10.12 -5.14
N TYR A 52 2.84 10.19 -6.46
CA TYR A 52 1.60 10.27 -7.22
C TYR A 52 1.42 8.99 -8.00
N ILE A 53 0.40 8.20 -7.67
CA ILE A 53 0.16 6.89 -8.28
C ILE A 53 -1.16 6.84 -9.06
N ALA A 54 -1.19 6.05 -10.11
CA ALA A 54 -2.42 5.69 -10.80
C ALA A 54 -3.00 4.42 -10.16
N ARG A 55 -4.26 4.47 -9.74
CA ARG A 55 -4.99 3.31 -9.28
C ARG A 55 -5.60 2.58 -10.47
N LEU A 56 -5.18 1.34 -10.70
CA LEU A 56 -5.67 0.53 -11.81
C LEU A 56 -6.92 -0.26 -11.41
N ASN A 57 -7.74 -0.61 -12.40
CA ASN A 57 -8.91 -1.44 -12.20
C ASN A 57 -8.52 -2.93 -12.31
N GLU A 58 -8.42 -3.59 -11.17
CA GLU A 58 -7.98 -4.98 -11.02
C GLU A 58 -8.86 -5.95 -11.85
N GLN A 59 -10.18 -5.74 -11.85
CA GLN A 59 -11.11 -6.60 -12.59
C GLN A 59 -10.92 -6.50 -14.11
N LYS A 60 -10.70 -5.26 -14.63
CA LYS A 60 -10.41 -5.06 -16.05
C LYS A 60 -9.08 -5.67 -16.46
N LEU A 61 -8.13 -5.74 -15.53
CA LEU A 61 -6.84 -6.42 -15.71
C LEU A 61 -6.92 -7.92 -15.45
N LYS A 62 -8.12 -8.46 -15.17
CA LYS A 62 -8.38 -9.88 -14.90
C LYS A 62 -7.68 -10.42 -13.63
N LEU A 63 -7.26 -9.53 -12.73
CA LEU A 63 -6.75 -9.88 -11.41
C LEU A 63 -7.94 -10.02 -10.45
N LYS A 64 -8.52 -11.21 -10.37
CA LYS A 64 -9.82 -11.43 -9.74
C LYS A 64 -9.74 -11.98 -8.32
N LEU A 65 -8.60 -12.56 -7.95
CA LEU A 65 -8.43 -13.21 -6.66
C LEU A 65 -7.48 -12.43 -5.77
N ILE A 66 -7.97 -12.00 -4.62
CA ILE A 66 -7.14 -11.35 -3.59
C ILE A 66 -7.13 -12.27 -2.38
N ALA A 67 -5.92 -12.62 -1.92
CA ALA A 67 -5.70 -13.40 -0.72
C ALA A 67 -4.98 -12.60 0.35
N LEU A 68 -5.39 -12.78 1.60
CA LEU A 68 -4.64 -12.42 2.79
C LEU A 68 -3.97 -13.69 3.31
N ILE A 69 -2.64 -13.70 3.36
CA ILE A 69 -1.85 -14.88 3.69
C ILE A 69 -1.08 -14.61 4.98
N GLN A 70 -1.38 -15.38 6.01
CA GLN A 70 -0.61 -15.41 7.24
C GLN A 70 0.55 -16.39 7.09
N ILE A 71 1.75 -15.95 7.43
CA ILE A 71 2.99 -16.73 7.38
C ILE A 71 3.55 -16.88 8.78
N SER A 72 3.90 -18.11 9.16
CA SER A 72 4.63 -18.40 10.40
C SER A 72 6.05 -18.81 10.06
N MET A 73 7.01 -18.29 10.84
CA MET A 73 8.44 -18.57 10.70
C MET A 73 8.94 -19.55 11.76
N ASP A 74 9.98 -20.32 11.42
CA ASP A 74 10.62 -21.26 12.35
C ASP A 74 11.40 -20.57 13.47
N ARG A 75 11.94 -19.39 13.20
CA ARG A 75 12.75 -18.58 14.12
C ARG A 75 12.49 -17.11 13.97
N HIS A 76 12.53 -16.39 15.09
CA HIS A 76 12.35 -14.94 15.15
C HIS A 76 13.71 -14.23 15.27
N THR A 77 14.59 -14.45 14.29
CA THR A 77 15.89 -13.79 14.23
C THR A 77 15.93 -12.76 13.10
N PRO A 78 16.72 -11.67 13.25
CA PRO A 78 16.84 -10.65 12.21
C PRO A 78 17.20 -11.25 10.85
N GLU A 79 18.16 -12.18 10.80
CA GLU A 79 18.63 -12.79 9.57
C GLU A 79 17.53 -13.58 8.87
N ARG A 80 16.64 -14.25 9.65
CA ARG A 80 15.53 -15.02 9.10
C ARG A 80 14.47 -14.10 8.49
N PHE A 81 14.18 -13.00 9.17
CA PHE A 81 13.25 -11.97 8.69
C PHE A 81 13.80 -11.25 7.46
N GLU A 82 15.06 -10.82 7.48
CA GLU A 82 15.69 -10.17 6.33
C GLU A 82 15.71 -11.07 5.08
N ASN A 83 15.98 -12.36 5.25
CA ASN A 83 15.94 -13.33 4.16
C ASN A 83 14.53 -13.43 3.56
N PHE A 84 13.50 -13.63 4.40
CA PHE A 84 12.10 -13.71 3.95
C PHE A 84 11.66 -12.44 3.25
N GLU A 85 11.85 -11.29 3.86
CA GLU A 85 11.49 -9.98 3.32
C GLU A 85 12.25 -9.67 2.03
N GLY A 86 13.54 -10.03 1.98
CA GLY A 86 14.38 -9.89 0.79
C GLY A 86 13.88 -10.66 -0.40
N ILE A 87 13.26 -11.84 -0.20
CA ILE A 87 12.66 -12.65 -1.26
C ILE A 87 11.29 -12.12 -1.67
N VAL A 88 10.41 -11.92 -0.68
CA VAL A 88 9.00 -11.56 -0.90
C VAL A 88 8.83 -10.22 -1.61
N LYS A 89 9.70 -9.25 -1.36
CA LYS A 89 9.66 -7.92 -2.03
C LYS A 89 9.82 -7.99 -3.54
N HIS A 90 10.33 -9.09 -4.08
CA HIS A 90 10.50 -9.29 -5.53
C HIS A 90 9.33 -10.04 -6.17
N TYR A 91 8.35 -10.48 -5.40
CA TYR A 91 7.17 -11.16 -5.93
C TYR A 91 6.12 -10.13 -6.37
N GLU A 92 5.86 -10.06 -7.68
CA GLU A 92 4.89 -9.13 -8.27
C GLU A 92 3.47 -9.35 -7.77
N GLU A 93 3.16 -10.58 -7.35
CA GLU A 93 1.87 -10.95 -6.78
C GLU A 93 1.62 -10.31 -5.40
N VAL A 94 2.68 -9.94 -4.67
CA VAL A 94 2.59 -9.40 -3.32
C VAL A 94 2.45 -7.89 -3.37
N LEU A 95 1.28 -7.38 -2.99
CA LEU A 95 1.00 -5.95 -2.93
C LEU A 95 1.43 -5.30 -1.62
N GLU A 96 1.29 -6.03 -0.51
CA GLU A 96 1.59 -5.55 0.84
C GLU A 96 2.14 -6.73 1.67
N CYS A 97 3.11 -6.43 2.53
CA CYS A 97 3.68 -7.38 3.49
C CYS A 97 3.87 -6.65 4.82
N PHE A 98 3.27 -7.19 5.87
CA PHE A 98 3.33 -6.63 7.22
C PHE A 98 3.94 -7.65 8.17
N LEU A 99 4.93 -7.24 8.95
CA LEU A 99 5.33 -7.95 10.16
C LEU A 99 4.28 -7.64 11.24
N ILE A 100 3.65 -8.66 11.80
CA ILE A 100 2.54 -8.51 12.73
C ILE A 100 2.85 -9.11 14.10
N THR A 101 2.13 -8.67 15.10
CA THR A 101 2.21 -9.19 16.48
C THR A 101 0.83 -9.60 16.98
N GLY A 102 0.77 -10.46 18.00
CA GLY A 102 -0.48 -10.80 18.69
C GLY A 102 -1.26 -11.96 18.09
N GLN A 103 -0.70 -12.68 17.12
CA GLN A 103 -1.27 -13.90 16.52
C GLN A 103 -0.21 -15.01 16.40
N ASN A 104 -0.62 -16.19 15.94
CA ASN A 104 0.29 -17.31 15.65
C ASN A 104 1.00 -17.17 14.30
N ALA A 105 1.04 -15.99 13.72
CA ALA A 105 1.70 -15.68 12.46
C ALA A 105 2.62 -14.49 12.64
N ASP A 106 3.71 -14.47 11.90
CA ASP A 106 4.72 -13.43 11.93
C ASP A 106 4.47 -12.38 10.85
N TYR A 107 3.95 -12.81 9.69
CA TYR A 107 3.67 -11.91 8.57
C TYR A 107 2.23 -12.05 8.07
N LEU A 108 1.71 -10.94 7.60
CA LEU A 108 0.47 -10.87 6.84
C LEU A 108 0.80 -10.28 5.46
N LEU A 109 0.56 -11.07 4.41
CA LEU A 109 0.71 -10.66 3.03
C LEU A 109 -0.66 -10.40 2.41
N LYS A 110 -0.73 -9.39 1.55
CA LYS A 110 -1.84 -9.20 0.63
C LYS A 110 -1.37 -9.49 -0.79
N VAL A 111 -1.97 -10.50 -1.39
CA VAL A 111 -1.58 -11.04 -2.70
C VAL A 111 -2.74 -10.88 -3.67
N ILE A 112 -2.42 -10.56 -4.93
CA ILE A 112 -3.39 -10.48 -6.01
C ILE A 112 -2.93 -11.34 -7.18
N VAL A 113 -3.84 -12.18 -7.68
CA VAL A 113 -3.58 -13.12 -8.78
C VAL A 113 -4.81 -13.24 -9.68
N PRO A 114 -4.66 -13.78 -10.91
CA PRO A 114 -5.78 -13.95 -11.83
C PRO A 114 -6.88 -14.88 -11.31
N ASP A 115 -6.49 -16.03 -10.76
CA ASP A 115 -7.40 -17.11 -10.38
C ASP A 115 -6.79 -18.05 -9.32
N MET A 116 -7.51 -19.10 -8.98
CA MET A 116 -7.12 -20.06 -7.95
C MET A 116 -5.97 -20.99 -8.41
N GLU A 117 -5.89 -21.30 -9.69
CA GLU A 117 -4.80 -22.12 -10.24
C GLU A 117 -3.46 -21.41 -10.11
N TYR A 118 -3.44 -20.15 -10.53
CA TYR A 118 -2.26 -19.29 -10.36
C TYR A 118 -1.89 -19.11 -8.88
N TYR A 119 -2.89 -18.94 -8.01
CA TYR A 119 -2.66 -18.85 -6.57
C TYR A 119 -2.00 -20.12 -6.01
N GLN A 120 -2.46 -21.30 -6.41
CA GLN A 120 -1.90 -22.56 -5.97
C GLN A 120 -0.43 -22.70 -6.40
N ASP A 121 -0.11 -22.34 -7.64
CA ASP A 121 1.26 -22.36 -8.15
C ASP A 121 2.15 -21.38 -7.41
N PHE A 122 1.66 -20.17 -7.14
CA PHE A 122 2.35 -19.16 -6.34
C PHE A 122 2.63 -19.68 -4.92
N LEU A 123 1.61 -20.23 -4.26
CA LEU A 123 1.73 -20.73 -2.91
C LEU A 123 2.75 -21.87 -2.81
N LEU A 124 2.58 -22.93 -3.61
CA LEU A 124 3.38 -24.14 -3.54
C LEU A 124 4.74 -24.01 -4.24
N GLY A 125 4.82 -23.16 -5.26
CA GLY A 125 6.04 -22.95 -6.04
C GLY A 125 6.97 -21.88 -5.47
N LYS A 126 6.42 -20.90 -4.75
CA LYS A 126 7.18 -19.76 -4.24
C LYS A 126 7.14 -19.67 -2.71
N LEU A 127 6.00 -19.36 -2.09
CA LEU A 127 5.93 -19.00 -0.66
C LEU A 127 6.36 -20.13 0.27
N THR A 128 5.85 -21.35 0.07
CA THR A 128 6.17 -22.49 0.94
C THR A 128 7.59 -23.00 0.76
N ARG A 129 8.31 -22.56 -0.25
CA ARG A 129 9.70 -22.90 -0.51
C ARG A 129 10.71 -21.95 0.10
N ILE A 130 10.24 -20.84 0.66
CA ILE A 130 11.14 -19.89 1.35
C ILE A 130 11.62 -20.54 2.66
N GLU A 131 12.93 -20.58 2.83
CA GLU A 131 13.54 -21.13 4.04
C GLU A 131 13.04 -20.41 5.29
N GLY A 132 12.59 -21.17 6.28
CA GLY A 132 12.04 -20.67 7.53
C GLY A 132 10.53 -20.57 7.57
N VAL A 133 9.83 -20.66 6.45
CA VAL A 133 8.37 -20.73 6.44
C VAL A 133 7.90 -22.09 6.94
N THR A 134 7.15 -22.08 8.04
CA THR A 134 6.64 -23.31 8.70
C THR A 134 5.12 -23.44 8.61
N GLY A 135 4.43 -22.31 8.43
CA GLY A 135 2.96 -22.28 8.36
C GLY A 135 2.47 -21.23 7.38
N VAL A 136 1.43 -21.59 6.63
CA VAL A 136 0.74 -20.70 5.72
C VAL A 136 -0.76 -20.86 5.88
N GLN A 137 -1.45 -19.78 6.20
CA GLN A 137 -2.90 -19.75 6.29
C GLN A 137 -3.46 -18.67 5.37
N SER A 138 -4.31 -19.04 4.44
CA SER A 138 -4.87 -18.15 3.43
C SER A 138 -6.34 -17.87 3.66
N SER A 139 -6.71 -16.60 3.52
CA SER A 139 -8.10 -16.14 3.50
C SER A 139 -8.35 -15.36 2.22
N PHE A 140 -9.44 -15.64 1.53
CA PHE A 140 -9.77 -14.99 0.27
C PHE A 140 -10.76 -13.85 0.50
N ILE A 141 -10.48 -12.70 -0.11
CA ILE A 141 -11.38 -11.53 -0.04
C ILE A 141 -12.54 -11.73 -0.99
N MET A 142 -13.74 -11.90 -0.46
CA MET A 142 -14.95 -12.04 -1.27
C MET A 142 -15.38 -10.72 -1.90
N ARG A 143 -15.25 -9.61 -1.16
CA ARG A 143 -15.51 -8.25 -1.64
C ARG A 143 -14.82 -7.21 -0.78
N LYS A 144 -14.39 -6.12 -1.39
CA LYS A 144 -13.90 -4.93 -0.68
C LYS A 144 -15.11 -4.09 -0.25
N VAL A 145 -15.37 -3.99 1.04
CA VAL A 145 -16.48 -3.17 1.58
C VAL A 145 -16.09 -1.70 1.62
N ILE A 146 -14.86 -1.42 2.03
CA ILE A 146 -14.25 -0.09 2.02
C ILE A 146 -12.90 -0.20 1.32
N ASP A 147 -12.66 0.71 0.38
CA ASP A 147 -11.43 0.73 -0.40
C ASP A 147 -11.02 2.20 -0.67
N LYS A 148 -10.54 2.85 0.39
CA LYS A 148 -10.10 4.25 0.38
C LYS A 148 -8.58 4.33 0.45
N THR A 149 -8.02 5.27 -0.29
CA THR A 149 -6.59 5.63 -0.21
C THR A 149 -6.36 6.92 0.58
N ALA A 150 -7.39 7.74 0.74
CA ALA A 150 -7.30 9.01 1.44
C ALA A 150 -7.12 8.82 2.95
N LEU A 151 -6.07 9.41 3.50
CA LEU A 151 -5.76 9.40 4.92
C LEU A 151 -6.62 10.43 5.69
N PRO A 152 -7.00 10.15 6.96
CA PRO A 152 -7.69 11.11 7.81
C PRO A 152 -6.71 12.20 8.27
N LEU A 153 -6.97 13.47 7.90
CA LEU A 153 -6.11 14.60 8.24
C LEU A 153 -6.67 15.49 9.37
N ALA A 154 -7.78 15.11 9.98
CA ALA A 154 -8.47 15.95 10.98
C ALA A 154 -7.68 16.14 12.30
N HIS A 155 -6.69 15.31 12.56
CA HIS A 155 -5.85 15.36 13.76
C HIS A 155 -4.66 16.33 13.66
N LEU A 156 -4.40 16.88 12.49
CA LEU A 156 -3.26 17.78 12.19
C LEU A 156 -3.53 19.23 12.59
#